data_86d3fa53ee409fa4f94ee08c56e6935f
#
_entry.id   86d3fa53ee409fa4f94ee08c56e6935f
#
_cell.length_a   1.000
_cell.length_b   1.000
_cell.length_c   1.000
_cell.angle_alpha   90.00
_cell.angle_beta   90.00
_cell.angle_gamma   90.00
#
_symmetry.space_group_name_H-M   'P 1'
#
loop_
_entity.id
_entity.type
_entity.pdbx_description
1 polymer ?
#
loop_
_entity_poly.entity_id
_entity_poly.type
_entity_poly.pdbx_seq_one_letter_code
_entity_poly.pdbx_strand_id
1 'polypeptide(L)'
;MTGVDRPHPAPEPHPAPELAAGAPAWPLSTGAVARRLGVSPTTLRSWERRYAIGPARREDGRHRRWTPQDIARLELMCHLTSQGVPPAEAARAALRTGPDEGAVPSEPAVAAVPVPPGSAVTGPVAKAPGGRNALPLGEVRPECRGLARAAVRLDAPALEELLEAALAEHGPVIAWEEIIAPTLHAVGRKWASSGERYVEVEHLLSWHISCALRRVRPAAEGAGRAPVLLACVPGEQHSLPMEALCAALGERGLPVRMFGAALPADALHEAVRRTGPRAVVLWSQSRVTADRALVRSVSGIEWGLRGARTHPLMLLAGPGWGAGGACVPGTERLHGLRSAVALIRSLTAAAPAATPADSPARAAYGS
;
A
#
# COMPACT_ATOMS: atom_id res chain seq x y z
N MET A 1 -32.09 -38.09 54.69
CA MET A 1 -32.31 -38.55 53.30
C MET A 1 -31.38 -37.71 52.45
N THR A 2 -30.28 -38.34 52.08
CA THR A 2 -29.14 -37.73 51.39
C THR A 2 -29.36 -37.84 49.89
N GLY A 3 -29.54 -36.73 49.20
CA GLY A 3 -29.56 -36.61 47.74
C GLY A 3 -28.15 -36.54 47.19
N VAL A 4 -27.72 -37.61 46.50
CA VAL A 4 -26.43 -37.71 45.83
C VAL A 4 -26.53 -36.99 44.49
N ASP A 5 -25.78 -35.89 44.39
CA ASP A 5 -25.58 -35.12 43.16
C ASP A 5 -24.71 -35.95 42.19
N ARG A 6 -25.21 -36.27 40.99
CA ARG A 6 -24.49 -36.97 39.95
C ARG A 6 -23.79 -35.95 39.06
N PRO A 7 -22.49 -36.10 38.81
CA PRO A 7 -21.78 -35.22 37.89
C PRO A 7 -22.27 -35.41 36.44
N HIS A 8 -22.49 -34.29 35.77
CA HIS A 8 -22.85 -34.18 34.36
C HIS A 8 -21.68 -34.68 33.48
N PRO A 9 -21.89 -35.50 32.47
CA PRO A 9 -20.81 -35.95 31.59
C PRO A 9 -20.32 -34.77 30.73
N ALA A 10 -18.99 -34.67 30.60
CA ALA A 10 -18.31 -33.72 29.73
C ALA A 10 -18.72 -33.90 28.26
N PRO A 11 -18.87 -32.85 27.46
CA PRO A 11 -19.16 -32.95 26.04
C PRO A 11 -18.00 -33.62 25.31
N GLU A 12 -18.34 -34.64 24.51
CA GLU A 12 -17.40 -35.31 23.61
C GLU A 12 -16.78 -34.32 22.61
N PRO A 13 -15.48 -34.45 22.26
CA PRO A 13 -14.86 -33.59 21.26
C PRO A 13 -15.47 -33.88 19.88
N HIS A 14 -16.04 -32.88 19.26
CA HIS A 14 -16.45 -32.93 17.85
C HIS A 14 -15.23 -33.27 16.98
N PRO A 15 -15.37 -34.24 16.04
CA PRO A 15 -14.31 -34.52 15.09
C PRO A 15 -14.06 -33.29 14.23
N ALA A 16 -12.78 -32.95 14.10
CA ALA A 16 -12.33 -31.90 13.18
C ALA A 16 -12.83 -32.22 11.75
N PRO A 17 -13.28 -31.21 10.97
CA PRO A 17 -13.69 -31.48 9.61
C PRO A 17 -12.49 -32.04 8.83
N GLU A 18 -12.59 -33.29 8.37
CA GLU A 18 -11.69 -33.84 7.36
C GLU A 18 -11.67 -32.89 6.15
N LEU A 19 -10.50 -32.32 5.88
CA LEU A 19 -10.23 -31.64 4.63
C LEU A 19 -10.36 -32.63 3.49
N ALA A 20 -11.56 -32.72 2.94
CA ALA A 20 -11.82 -33.50 1.74
C ALA A 20 -10.87 -33.03 0.63
N ALA A 21 -9.91 -33.85 0.27
CA ALA A 21 -9.13 -33.79 -0.93
C ALA A 21 -10.04 -33.97 -2.15
N GLY A 22 -10.62 -32.85 -2.61
CA GLY A 22 -11.41 -32.73 -3.82
C GLY A 22 -11.10 -31.41 -4.47
N ALA A 23 -10.15 -31.38 -5.42
CA ALA A 23 -9.97 -30.22 -6.28
C ALA A 23 -11.30 -29.91 -6.99
N PRO A 24 -11.82 -28.69 -6.97
CA PRO A 24 -13.06 -28.36 -7.65
C PRO A 24 -12.92 -28.63 -9.14
N ALA A 25 -13.78 -29.48 -9.68
CA ALA A 25 -13.79 -29.87 -11.10
C ALA A 25 -14.14 -28.73 -12.07
N TRP A 26 -14.34 -27.52 -11.54
CA TRP A 26 -14.77 -26.34 -12.31
C TRP A 26 -13.61 -25.38 -12.56
N PRO A 27 -13.46 -24.82 -13.77
CA PRO A 27 -12.43 -23.85 -14.08
C PRO A 27 -12.59 -22.58 -13.21
N LEU A 28 -11.53 -22.17 -12.52
CA LEU A 28 -11.53 -21.02 -11.65
C LEU A 28 -11.29 -19.71 -12.42
N SER A 29 -11.81 -18.60 -11.89
CA SER A 29 -11.48 -17.26 -12.40
C SER A 29 -10.06 -16.84 -11.99
N THR A 30 -9.43 -15.92 -12.75
CA THR A 30 -8.09 -15.39 -12.42
C THR A 30 -8.00 -14.84 -10.99
N GLY A 31 -9.05 -14.17 -10.51
CA GLY A 31 -9.09 -13.67 -9.13
C GLY A 31 -9.16 -14.77 -8.07
N ALA A 32 -9.84 -15.88 -8.35
CA ALA A 32 -9.89 -17.02 -7.44
C ALA A 32 -8.53 -17.75 -7.37
N VAL A 33 -7.88 -17.94 -8.52
CA VAL A 33 -6.52 -18.52 -8.58
C VAL A 33 -5.51 -17.64 -7.88
N ALA A 34 -5.55 -16.33 -8.09
CA ALA A 34 -4.66 -15.37 -7.43
C ALA A 34 -4.76 -15.45 -5.90
N ARG A 35 -6.00 -15.49 -5.36
CA ARG A 35 -6.21 -15.69 -3.91
C ARG A 35 -5.68 -17.02 -3.41
N ARG A 36 -5.89 -18.12 -4.15
CA ARG A 36 -5.41 -19.44 -3.78
C ARG A 36 -3.88 -19.51 -3.70
N LEU A 37 -3.19 -18.84 -4.63
CA LEU A 37 -1.73 -18.83 -4.71
C LEU A 37 -1.07 -17.73 -3.85
N GLY A 38 -1.85 -16.86 -3.20
CA GLY A 38 -1.31 -15.74 -2.43
C GLY A 38 -0.65 -14.64 -3.28
N VAL A 39 -0.97 -14.57 -4.59
CA VAL A 39 -0.40 -13.58 -5.52
C VAL A 39 -1.46 -12.63 -6.06
N SER A 40 -1.04 -11.49 -6.64
CA SER A 40 -1.98 -10.58 -7.26
C SER A 40 -2.49 -11.09 -8.63
N PRO A 41 -3.73 -10.75 -9.05
CA PRO A 41 -4.19 -11.05 -10.41
C PRO A 41 -3.33 -10.45 -11.51
N THR A 42 -2.64 -9.35 -11.23
CA THR A 42 -1.67 -8.69 -12.12
C THR A 42 -0.39 -9.52 -12.26
N THR A 43 0.06 -10.17 -11.20
CA THR A 43 1.18 -11.10 -11.21
C THR A 43 0.90 -12.27 -12.15
N LEU A 44 -0.28 -12.89 -12.05
CA LEU A 44 -0.69 -13.99 -12.95
C LEU A 44 -0.71 -13.55 -14.43
N ARG A 45 -1.24 -12.36 -14.73
CA ARG A 45 -1.23 -11.81 -16.10
C ARG A 45 0.19 -11.52 -16.60
N SER A 46 1.08 -11.09 -15.70
CA SER A 46 2.49 -10.87 -16.02
C SER A 46 3.19 -12.18 -16.33
N TRP A 47 2.95 -13.22 -15.55
CA TRP A 47 3.51 -14.57 -15.78
C TRP A 47 3.00 -15.18 -17.08
N GLU A 48 1.70 -15.05 -17.38
CA GLU A 48 1.13 -15.46 -18.66
C GLU A 48 1.86 -14.79 -19.83
N ARG A 49 2.04 -13.48 -19.78
CA ARG A 49 2.67 -12.71 -20.85
C ARG A 49 4.18 -13.00 -20.99
N ARG A 50 4.90 -13.18 -19.89
CA ARG A 50 6.36 -13.31 -19.90
C ARG A 50 6.86 -14.73 -20.04
N TYR A 51 6.13 -15.67 -19.47
CA TYR A 51 6.59 -17.05 -19.36
C TYR A 51 5.65 -18.02 -20.07
N ALA A 52 4.61 -17.51 -20.74
CA ALA A 52 3.57 -18.30 -21.39
C ALA A 52 2.86 -19.29 -20.44
N ILE A 53 2.93 -19.07 -19.11
CA ILE A 53 2.25 -19.88 -18.12
C ILE A 53 0.86 -19.27 -17.84
N GLY A 54 -0.12 -19.72 -18.63
CA GLY A 54 -1.47 -19.15 -18.63
C GLY A 54 -2.52 -20.23 -18.86
N PRO A 55 -3.83 -19.87 -18.84
CA PRO A 55 -4.91 -20.82 -19.05
C PRO A 55 -4.85 -21.43 -20.45
N ALA A 56 -4.95 -22.75 -20.52
CA ALA A 56 -4.84 -23.53 -21.75
C ALA A 56 -5.96 -23.22 -22.78
N ARG A 57 -7.14 -22.75 -22.33
CA ARG A 57 -8.26 -22.36 -23.17
C ARG A 57 -8.50 -20.85 -23.09
N ARG A 58 -8.43 -20.18 -24.25
CA ARG A 58 -8.91 -18.82 -24.48
C ARG A 58 -10.22 -18.92 -25.25
N GLU A 59 -11.33 -18.53 -24.64
CA GLU A 59 -12.56 -18.24 -25.37
C GLU A 59 -12.57 -16.75 -25.65
N ASP A 60 -12.65 -16.37 -26.92
CA ASP A 60 -12.70 -14.97 -27.35
C ASP A 60 -13.89 -14.25 -26.70
N GLY A 61 -13.59 -13.14 -25.99
CA GLY A 61 -14.59 -12.29 -25.36
C GLY A 61 -15.10 -12.72 -23.98
N ARG A 62 -14.66 -13.84 -23.40
CA ARG A 62 -15.07 -14.31 -22.07
C ARG A 62 -13.96 -14.24 -21.03
N HIS A 63 -14.36 -14.22 -19.75
CA HIS A 63 -13.43 -14.23 -18.61
C HIS A 63 -12.54 -15.48 -18.63
N ARG A 64 -11.22 -15.27 -18.43
CA ARG A 64 -10.22 -16.35 -18.34
C ARG A 64 -10.62 -17.40 -17.32
N ARG A 65 -10.59 -18.66 -17.72
CA ARG A 65 -10.90 -19.81 -16.89
C ARG A 65 -9.66 -20.70 -16.77
N TRP A 66 -9.25 -20.96 -15.52
CA TRP A 66 -8.08 -21.75 -15.19
C TRP A 66 -8.49 -23.17 -14.85
N THR A 67 -7.92 -24.12 -15.55
CA THR A 67 -8.15 -25.56 -15.28
C THR A 67 -7.34 -25.98 -14.04
N PRO A 68 -7.68 -27.14 -13.41
CA PRO A 68 -6.86 -27.69 -12.32
C PRO A 68 -5.40 -27.90 -12.71
N GLN A 69 -5.14 -28.27 -13.97
CA GLN A 69 -3.81 -28.47 -14.51
C GLN A 69 -3.02 -27.15 -14.63
N ASP A 70 -3.68 -26.09 -15.09
CA ASP A 70 -3.07 -24.76 -15.13
C ASP A 70 -2.71 -24.26 -13.73
N ILE A 71 -3.56 -24.56 -12.74
CA ILE A 71 -3.34 -24.19 -11.34
C ILE A 71 -2.17 -24.98 -10.76
N ALA A 72 -2.07 -26.29 -11.00
CA ALA A 72 -0.95 -27.12 -10.55
C ALA A 72 0.40 -26.63 -11.09
N ARG A 73 0.44 -26.19 -12.36
CA ARG A 73 1.65 -25.57 -12.93
C ARG A 73 2.04 -24.29 -12.23
N LEU A 74 1.06 -23.44 -11.90
CA LEU A 74 1.31 -22.22 -11.15
C LEU A 74 1.75 -22.50 -9.71
N GLU A 75 1.18 -23.49 -9.05
CA GLU A 75 1.59 -23.92 -7.71
C GLU A 75 3.04 -24.41 -7.71
N LEU A 76 3.43 -25.22 -8.70
CA LEU A 76 4.82 -25.66 -8.86
C LEU A 76 5.76 -24.48 -9.11
N MET A 77 5.37 -23.53 -9.98
CA MET A 77 6.16 -22.32 -10.21
C MET A 77 6.33 -21.49 -8.92
N CYS A 78 5.26 -21.28 -8.14
CA CYS A 78 5.32 -20.60 -6.86
C CYS A 78 6.23 -21.32 -5.87
N HIS A 79 6.15 -22.66 -5.80
CA HIS A 79 6.99 -23.47 -4.93
C HIS A 79 8.48 -23.35 -5.28
N LEU A 80 8.83 -23.49 -6.55
CA LEU A 80 10.21 -23.32 -7.01
C LEU A 80 10.75 -21.91 -6.78
N THR A 81 9.93 -20.88 -7.00
CA THR A 81 10.34 -19.49 -6.72
C THR A 81 10.53 -19.23 -5.23
N SER A 82 9.73 -19.83 -4.36
CA SER A 82 9.92 -19.74 -2.89
C SER A 82 11.23 -20.41 -2.43
N GLN A 83 11.72 -21.37 -3.19
CA GLN A 83 13.03 -22.00 -2.97
C GLN A 83 14.21 -21.24 -3.58
N GLY A 84 13.96 -20.06 -4.17
CA GLY A 84 15.00 -19.22 -4.75
C GLY A 84 15.31 -19.49 -6.22
N VAL A 85 14.55 -20.37 -6.90
CA VAL A 85 14.71 -20.59 -8.34
C VAL A 85 14.22 -19.35 -9.09
N PRO A 86 15.00 -18.81 -10.05
CA PRO A 86 14.59 -17.66 -10.84
C PRO A 86 13.24 -17.89 -11.54
N PRO A 87 12.31 -16.92 -11.56
CA PRO A 87 10.94 -17.10 -12.07
C PRO A 87 10.87 -17.65 -13.51
N ALA A 88 11.82 -17.26 -14.37
CA ALA A 88 11.88 -17.78 -15.74
C ALA A 88 12.25 -19.28 -15.80
N GLU A 89 13.06 -19.75 -14.88
CA GLU A 89 13.46 -21.17 -14.78
C GLU A 89 12.37 -21.99 -14.11
N ALA A 90 11.77 -21.46 -13.05
CA ALA A 90 10.62 -22.06 -12.38
C ALA A 90 9.43 -22.25 -13.35
N ALA A 91 9.13 -21.24 -14.17
CA ALA A 91 8.09 -21.34 -15.18
C ALA A 91 8.42 -22.40 -16.25
N ARG A 92 9.67 -22.46 -16.73
CA ARG A 92 10.10 -23.50 -17.69
C ARG A 92 10.02 -24.90 -17.09
N ALA A 93 10.36 -25.08 -15.83
CA ALA A 93 10.20 -26.33 -15.12
C ALA A 93 8.74 -26.74 -15.02
N ALA A 94 7.86 -25.80 -14.57
CA ALA A 94 6.43 -26.03 -14.42
C ALA A 94 5.71 -26.36 -15.75
N LEU A 95 6.19 -25.82 -16.88
CA LEU A 95 5.64 -26.14 -18.20
C LEU A 95 6.08 -27.49 -18.75
N ARG A 96 7.26 -28.00 -18.33
CA ARG A 96 7.76 -29.33 -18.74
C ARG A 96 7.12 -30.47 -17.97
N THR A 97 6.60 -30.24 -16.78
CA THR A 97 5.94 -31.25 -15.96
C THR A 97 4.56 -31.56 -16.57
N GLY A 98 4.48 -32.64 -17.31
CA GLY A 98 3.22 -33.16 -17.90
C GLY A 98 2.33 -33.80 -16.82
N PRO A 99 1.08 -34.21 -17.18
CA PRO A 99 0.08 -34.67 -16.22
C PRO A 99 0.32 -36.03 -15.58
N ASP A 100 1.48 -36.70 -15.80
CA ASP A 100 1.63 -38.12 -15.48
C ASP A 100 2.85 -38.53 -14.61
N GLU A 101 3.49 -37.58 -13.92
CA GLU A 101 4.55 -37.93 -12.96
C GLU A 101 4.30 -37.33 -11.58
N GLY A 102 3.43 -38.00 -10.82
CA GLY A 102 3.39 -37.93 -9.37
C GLY A 102 4.59 -38.67 -8.77
N ALA A 103 5.79 -38.11 -8.83
CA ALA A 103 6.93 -38.58 -8.08
C ALA A 103 7.59 -37.39 -7.40
N VAL A 104 7.56 -37.39 -6.07
CA VAL A 104 8.36 -36.54 -5.21
C VAL A 104 9.83 -36.90 -5.49
N PRO A 105 10.68 -35.96 -5.99
CA PRO A 105 12.10 -36.25 -6.11
C PRO A 105 12.72 -36.20 -4.71
N SER A 106 13.27 -37.34 -4.28
CA SER A 106 14.24 -37.43 -3.18
C SER A 106 15.41 -36.49 -3.43
N GLU A 107 15.91 -35.88 -2.38
CA GLU A 107 17.05 -34.98 -2.38
C GLU A 107 18.25 -35.52 -3.21
N PRO A 108 18.86 -34.73 -4.09
CA PRO A 108 20.20 -35.04 -4.57
C PRO A 108 21.24 -34.49 -3.60
N ALA A 109 22.11 -35.39 -3.17
CA ALA A 109 23.30 -35.11 -2.37
C ALA A 109 24.13 -33.94 -2.94
N VAL A 110 24.58 -33.10 -2.04
CA VAL A 110 25.47 -31.98 -2.30
C VAL A 110 26.82 -32.51 -2.73
N ALA A 111 27.13 -32.42 -4.04
CA ALA A 111 28.45 -32.60 -4.53
C ALA A 111 29.20 -31.25 -4.48
N ALA A 112 30.21 -31.18 -3.62
CA ALA A 112 31.11 -30.05 -3.50
C ALA A 112 31.90 -29.86 -4.79
N VAL A 113 31.80 -28.67 -5.42
CA VAL A 113 32.66 -28.26 -6.53
C VAL A 113 33.88 -27.53 -5.92
N PRO A 114 35.13 -27.91 -6.26
CA PRO A 114 36.34 -27.28 -5.74
C PRO A 114 36.54 -25.88 -6.34
N VAL A 115 36.86 -24.93 -5.49
CA VAL A 115 37.25 -23.56 -5.84
C VAL A 115 38.75 -23.60 -6.22
N PRO A 116 39.18 -23.13 -7.40
CA PRO A 116 40.58 -22.92 -7.68
C PRO A 116 41.09 -21.58 -7.09
N PRO A 117 42.32 -21.52 -6.58
CA PRO A 117 42.86 -20.30 -6.00
C PRO A 117 43.45 -19.36 -7.06
N GLY A 118 43.15 -18.09 -6.91
CA GLY A 118 43.99 -16.97 -7.19
C GLY A 118 44.43 -16.68 -8.64
N SER A 119 43.87 -15.59 -9.17
CA SER A 119 44.65 -14.73 -10.09
C SER A 119 44.21 -13.29 -9.89
N ALA A 120 45.05 -12.50 -9.26
CA ALA A 120 44.95 -11.06 -9.26
C ALA A 120 45.18 -10.54 -10.68
N VAL A 121 44.19 -9.95 -11.30
CA VAL A 121 44.36 -9.19 -12.55
C VAL A 121 44.08 -7.74 -12.24
N THR A 122 45.15 -6.99 -12.03
CA THR A 122 45.19 -5.54 -12.15
C THR A 122 45.03 -5.17 -13.61
N GLY A 123 43.83 -4.82 -14.03
CA GLY A 123 43.54 -4.20 -15.32
C GLY A 123 42.83 -2.86 -15.11
N PRO A 124 42.97 -1.88 -16.02
CA PRO A 124 42.45 -0.54 -15.85
C PRO A 124 40.92 -0.56 -15.76
N VAL A 125 40.39 0.16 -14.79
CA VAL A 125 38.93 0.36 -14.57
C VAL A 125 38.30 0.88 -15.85
N ALA A 126 37.65 0.01 -16.60
CA ALA A 126 36.85 0.37 -17.74
C ALA A 126 35.67 1.21 -17.25
N LYS A 127 35.55 2.44 -17.77
CA LYS A 127 34.43 3.34 -17.60
C LYS A 127 33.16 2.57 -17.85
N ALA A 128 32.33 2.38 -16.83
CA ALA A 128 31.01 1.73 -16.93
C ALA A 128 30.17 2.42 -18.00
N PRO A 129 29.45 1.69 -18.87
CA PRO A 129 28.58 2.29 -19.87
C PRO A 129 27.36 2.90 -19.16
N GLY A 130 27.39 4.20 -18.94
CA GLY A 130 26.34 4.98 -18.29
C GLY A 130 25.14 5.22 -19.21
N GLY A 131 24.36 4.18 -19.58
CA GLY A 131 23.22 4.38 -20.46
C GLY A 131 21.97 3.54 -20.19
N ARG A 132 22.11 2.36 -19.62
CA ARG A 132 20.96 1.45 -19.47
C ARG A 132 20.22 1.54 -18.12
N ASN A 133 20.83 2.10 -17.10
CA ASN A 133 20.28 2.16 -15.75
C ASN A 133 19.73 3.55 -15.34
N ALA A 134 19.76 4.55 -16.23
CA ALA A 134 19.21 5.85 -15.94
C ALA A 134 17.67 5.82 -15.90
N LEU A 135 17.08 6.51 -14.91
CA LEU A 135 15.63 6.70 -14.84
C LEU A 135 15.17 7.77 -15.85
N PRO A 136 13.98 7.59 -16.47
CA PRO A 136 13.45 8.55 -17.48
C PRO A 136 12.82 9.78 -16.78
N LEU A 137 13.64 10.69 -16.30
CA LEU A 137 13.20 11.86 -15.53
C LEU A 137 12.71 13.03 -16.39
N GLY A 138 13.17 13.16 -17.65
CA GLY A 138 12.91 14.34 -18.45
C GLY A 138 13.60 15.60 -17.90
N GLU A 139 13.01 16.76 -18.11
CA GLU A 139 13.43 18.04 -17.51
C GLU A 139 12.91 18.11 -16.07
N VAL A 140 13.80 17.91 -15.10
CA VAL A 140 13.51 17.94 -13.67
C VAL A 140 14.64 18.63 -12.92
N ARG A 141 14.38 18.98 -11.68
CA ARG A 141 15.37 19.56 -10.75
C ARG A 141 16.61 18.69 -10.61
N PRO A 142 17.79 19.27 -10.36
CA PRO A 142 19.02 18.52 -10.12
C PRO A 142 18.89 17.48 -8.99
N GLU A 143 18.12 17.79 -7.94
CA GLU A 143 17.86 16.95 -6.77
C GLU A 143 17.15 15.63 -7.17
N CYS A 144 16.19 15.69 -8.12
CA CYS A 144 15.57 14.47 -8.66
C CYS A 144 16.60 13.53 -9.29
N ARG A 145 17.57 14.09 -10.01
CA ARG A 145 18.64 13.31 -10.65
C ARG A 145 19.58 12.71 -9.61
N GLY A 146 19.84 13.44 -8.52
CA GLY A 146 20.61 12.97 -7.36
C GLY A 146 19.92 11.77 -6.71
N LEU A 147 18.66 11.97 -6.32
CA LEU A 147 17.83 10.98 -5.66
C LEU A 147 17.65 9.71 -6.52
N ALA A 148 17.40 9.89 -7.82
CA ALA A 148 17.27 8.79 -8.77
C ALA A 148 18.55 7.96 -8.91
N ARG A 149 19.73 8.61 -8.94
CA ARG A 149 21.03 7.91 -9.00
C ARG A 149 21.33 7.15 -7.71
N ALA A 150 21.04 7.75 -6.55
CA ALA A 150 21.20 7.08 -5.26
C ALA A 150 20.28 5.85 -5.16
N ALA A 151 18.99 5.99 -5.56
CA ALA A 151 18.03 4.89 -5.56
C ALA A 151 18.49 3.72 -6.45
N VAL A 152 18.93 3.98 -7.68
CA VAL A 152 19.39 2.93 -8.61
C VAL A 152 20.65 2.22 -8.11
N ARG A 153 21.51 2.90 -7.34
CA ARG A 153 22.70 2.29 -6.72
C ARG A 153 22.39 1.60 -5.38
N LEU A 154 21.14 1.68 -4.91
CA LEU A 154 20.72 1.23 -3.58
C LEU A 154 21.56 1.88 -2.45
N ASP A 155 21.92 3.15 -2.64
CA ASP A 155 22.76 3.93 -1.75
C ASP A 155 21.90 4.59 -0.66
N ALA A 156 21.63 3.81 0.40
CA ALA A 156 20.73 4.21 1.48
C ALA A 156 21.18 5.50 2.20
N PRO A 157 22.49 5.66 2.57
CA PRO A 157 22.94 6.91 3.18
C PRO A 157 22.71 8.14 2.29
N ALA A 158 23.05 8.05 1.00
CA ALA A 158 22.83 9.15 0.07
C ALA A 158 21.34 9.47 -0.13
N LEU A 159 20.45 8.45 -0.10
CA LEU A 159 18.99 8.68 -0.13
C LEU A 159 18.53 9.48 1.08
N GLU A 160 19.01 9.12 2.26
CA GLU A 160 18.65 9.78 3.51
C GLU A 160 19.09 11.25 3.52
N GLU A 161 20.36 11.51 3.21
CA GLU A 161 20.92 12.87 3.13
C GLU A 161 20.18 13.75 2.11
N LEU A 162 19.92 13.22 0.90
CA LEU A 162 19.24 13.99 -0.15
C LEU A 162 17.78 14.28 0.19
N LEU A 163 17.08 13.36 0.83
CA LEU A 163 15.68 13.56 1.25
C LEU A 163 15.60 14.55 2.41
N GLU A 164 16.49 14.46 3.40
CA GLU A 164 16.55 15.40 4.51
C GLU A 164 16.88 16.81 4.04
N ALA A 165 17.88 16.95 3.16
CA ALA A 165 18.24 18.24 2.57
C ALA A 165 17.06 18.85 1.79
N ALA A 166 16.39 18.06 0.95
CA ALA A 166 15.24 18.53 0.17
C ALA A 166 14.07 19.00 1.05
N LEU A 167 13.77 18.25 2.12
CA LEU A 167 12.71 18.61 3.06
C LEU A 167 13.07 19.83 3.90
N ALA A 168 14.33 19.98 4.32
CA ALA A 168 14.80 21.11 5.12
C ALA A 168 14.84 22.40 4.29
N GLU A 169 15.28 22.34 3.02
CA GLU A 169 15.43 23.51 2.16
C GLU A 169 14.11 23.99 1.57
N HIS A 170 13.25 23.05 1.12
CA HIS A 170 12.06 23.39 0.34
C HIS A 170 10.75 23.17 1.09
N GLY A 171 10.78 22.51 2.23
CA GLY A 171 9.58 22.05 2.94
C GLY A 171 8.86 20.89 2.23
N PRO A 172 7.90 20.23 2.93
CA PRO A 172 7.29 18.99 2.43
C PRO A 172 6.48 19.16 1.14
N VAL A 173 5.88 20.33 0.90
CA VAL A 173 5.07 20.53 -0.31
C VAL A 173 5.92 20.55 -1.58
N ILE A 174 6.95 21.38 -1.61
CA ILE A 174 7.84 21.50 -2.79
C ILE A 174 8.67 20.22 -2.95
N ALA A 175 9.24 19.72 -1.85
CA ALA A 175 10.00 18.47 -1.89
C ALA A 175 9.17 17.31 -2.47
N TRP A 176 7.88 17.21 -2.09
CA TRP A 176 7.00 16.19 -2.65
C TRP A 176 6.67 16.43 -4.12
N GLU A 177 6.17 17.61 -4.48
CA GLU A 177 5.64 17.87 -5.82
C GLU A 177 6.74 17.95 -6.89
N GLU A 178 7.91 18.46 -6.54
CA GLU A 178 8.96 18.77 -7.51
C GLU A 178 10.17 17.83 -7.48
N ILE A 179 10.34 17.02 -6.40
CA ILE A 179 11.49 16.13 -6.24
C ILE A 179 11.04 14.68 -6.05
N ILE A 180 10.25 14.38 -5.02
CA ILE A 180 9.93 13.01 -4.62
C ILE A 180 8.97 12.35 -5.60
N ALA A 181 7.81 12.94 -5.88
CA ALA A 181 6.80 12.35 -6.75
C ALA A 181 7.30 12.19 -8.21
N PRO A 182 8.03 13.14 -8.83
CA PRO A 182 8.65 12.92 -10.13
C PRO A 182 9.64 11.75 -10.15
N THR A 183 10.43 11.58 -9.07
CA THR A 183 11.37 10.47 -8.94
C THR A 183 10.63 9.13 -8.83
N LEU A 184 9.62 9.02 -7.96
CA LEU A 184 8.78 7.84 -7.83
C LEU A 184 8.11 7.46 -9.16
N HIS A 185 7.55 8.44 -9.87
CA HIS A 185 6.96 8.21 -11.20
C HIS A 185 7.99 7.71 -12.22
N ALA A 186 9.24 8.20 -12.15
CA ALA A 186 10.30 7.73 -13.04
C ALA A 186 10.71 6.29 -12.74
N VAL A 187 10.79 5.90 -11.46
CA VAL A 187 11.03 4.51 -11.03
C VAL A 187 9.90 3.62 -11.51
N GLY A 188 8.63 4.02 -11.29
CA GLY A 188 7.47 3.26 -11.73
C GLY A 188 7.40 3.08 -13.25
N ARG A 189 7.74 4.11 -14.06
CA ARG A 189 7.85 3.97 -15.53
C ARG A 189 8.97 3.01 -15.93
N LYS A 190 10.11 3.07 -15.26
CA LYS A 190 11.24 2.16 -15.51
C LYS A 190 10.86 0.72 -15.19
N TRP A 191 10.23 0.51 -14.05
CA TRP A 191 9.71 -0.80 -13.66
C TRP A 191 8.70 -1.35 -14.68
N ALA A 192 7.72 -0.54 -15.09
CA ALA A 192 6.74 -0.94 -16.10
C ALA A 192 7.37 -1.36 -17.44
N SER A 193 8.52 -0.77 -17.82
CA SER A 193 9.23 -1.07 -19.07
C SER A 193 10.29 -2.18 -18.96
N SER A 194 10.81 -2.45 -17.75
CA SER A 194 11.96 -3.34 -17.52
C SER A 194 11.58 -4.64 -16.79
N GLY A 195 10.33 -4.81 -16.43
CA GLY A 195 9.82 -5.96 -15.70
C GLY A 195 10.12 -5.88 -14.21
N GLU A 196 10.34 -7.03 -13.55
CA GLU A 196 10.60 -7.11 -12.11
C GLU A 196 11.95 -6.50 -11.68
N ARG A 197 12.77 -6.10 -12.62
CA ARG A 197 13.96 -5.31 -12.33
C ARG A 197 13.53 -3.95 -11.78
N TYR A 198 14.20 -3.48 -10.72
CA TYR A 198 13.94 -2.23 -10.00
C TYR A 198 12.80 -2.28 -8.96
N VAL A 199 12.24 -3.44 -8.62
CA VAL A 199 11.34 -3.57 -7.48
C VAL A 199 12.06 -3.21 -6.19
N GLU A 200 13.30 -3.68 -6.04
CA GLU A 200 14.19 -3.36 -4.92
C GLU A 200 14.48 -1.86 -4.82
N VAL A 201 14.60 -1.18 -5.96
CA VAL A 201 14.80 0.28 -6.02
C VAL A 201 13.57 1.02 -5.52
N GLU A 202 12.37 0.60 -5.96
CA GLU A 202 11.10 1.18 -5.52
C GLU A 202 10.89 0.98 -4.02
N HIS A 203 11.13 -0.22 -3.51
CA HIS A 203 10.98 -0.54 -2.10
C HIS A 203 11.92 0.27 -1.22
N LEU A 204 13.23 0.30 -1.55
CA LEU A 204 14.21 1.07 -0.80
C LEU A 204 13.89 2.56 -0.81
N LEU A 205 13.59 3.11 -2.00
CA LEU A 205 13.24 4.52 -2.15
C LEU A 205 11.98 4.86 -1.35
N SER A 206 10.93 4.05 -1.46
CA SER A 206 9.67 4.27 -0.74
C SER A 206 9.85 4.22 0.78
N TRP A 207 10.69 3.30 1.27
CA TRP A 207 11.04 3.21 2.69
C TRP A 207 11.70 4.49 3.19
N HIS A 208 12.76 4.97 2.50
CA HIS A 208 13.49 6.17 2.91
C HIS A 208 12.63 7.43 2.80
N ILE A 209 11.77 7.54 1.78
CA ILE A 209 10.79 8.63 1.67
C ILE A 209 9.84 8.62 2.86
N SER A 210 9.26 7.48 3.21
CA SER A 210 8.37 7.34 4.37
C SER A 210 9.08 7.77 5.66
N CYS A 211 10.31 7.28 5.88
CA CYS A 211 11.11 7.67 7.04
C CYS A 211 11.36 9.19 7.10
N ALA A 212 11.75 9.80 5.98
CA ALA A 212 12.04 11.24 5.92
C ALA A 212 10.79 12.09 6.17
N LEU A 213 9.65 11.76 5.57
CA LEU A 213 8.39 12.46 5.77
C LEU A 213 7.91 12.39 7.23
N ARG A 214 8.09 11.28 7.90
CA ARG A 214 7.72 11.09 9.32
C ARG A 214 8.64 11.82 10.29
N ARG A 215 9.85 12.19 9.88
CA ARG A 215 10.78 13.02 10.67
C ARG A 215 10.45 14.52 10.61
N VAL A 216 9.61 14.97 9.66
CA VAL A 216 9.16 16.35 9.63
C VAL A 216 8.46 16.68 10.94
N ARG A 217 9.04 17.60 11.71
CA ARG A 217 8.51 17.97 13.03
C ARG A 217 7.23 18.77 12.87
N PRO A 218 6.13 18.35 13.50
CA PRO A 218 4.92 19.15 13.51
C PRO A 218 5.14 20.42 14.35
N ALA A 219 4.56 21.52 13.89
CA ALA A 219 4.40 22.69 14.75
C ALA A 219 3.41 22.39 15.89
N ALA A 220 3.42 23.20 16.94
CA ALA A 220 2.49 23.01 18.04
C ALA A 220 1.04 23.03 17.55
N GLU A 221 0.27 21.99 17.88
CA GLU A 221 -1.15 21.92 17.56
C GLU A 221 -1.91 22.98 18.37
N GLY A 222 -2.78 23.74 17.68
CA GLY A 222 -3.71 24.63 18.37
C GLY A 222 -4.71 23.83 19.22
N ALA A 223 -4.81 24.14 20.52
CA ALA A 223 -5.72 23.44 21.42
C ALA A 223 -7.18 23.54 20.95
N GLY A 224 -7.95 22.43 21.10
CA GLY A 224 -9.38 22.40 20.87
C GLY A 224 -9.85 22.34 19.41
N ARG A 225 -8.96 22.19 18.44
CA ARG A 225 -9.35 22.01 17.02
C ARG A 225 -9.71 20.56 16.70
N ALA A 226 -10.83 20.36 15.98
CA ALA A 226 -11.18 19.05 15.45
C ALA A 226 -10.13 18.58 14.41
N PRO A 227 -9.67 17.31 14.49
CA PRO A 227 -8.60 16.82 13.63
C PRO A 227 -9.07 16.59 12.18
N VAL A 228 -8.08 16.49 11.28
CA VAL A 228 -8.24 15.97 9.93
C VAL A 228 -7.79 14.52 9.95
N LEU A 229 -8.64 13.58 9.51
CA LEU A 229 -8.27 12.17 9.37
C LEU A 229 -7.73 11.91 7.97
N LEU A 230 -6.60 11.22 7.89
CA LEU A 230 -5.98 10.78 6.65
C LEU A 230 -5.91 9.27 6.61
N ALA A 231 -6.47 8.66 5.57
CA ALA A 231 -6.44 7.21 5.41
C ALA A 231 -6.39 6.79 3.93
N CYS A 232 -5.79 5.64 3.66
CA CYS A 232 -6.00 4.93 2.41
C CYS A 232 -7.23 4.04 2.55
N VAL A 233 -8.05 3.95 1.50
CA VAL A 233 -9.23 3.07 1.48
C VAL A 233 -8.86 1.60 1.64
N PRO A 234 -9.80 0.70 2.02
CA PRO A 234 -9.52 -0.72 2.14
C PRO A 234 -8.84 -1.30 0.88
N GLY A 235 -7.77 -2.07 1.08
CA GLY A 235 -6.98 -2.67 0.01
C GLY A 235 -6.00 -1.73 -0.72
N GLU A 236 -5.93 -0.46 -0.36
CA GLU A 236 -4.99 0.52 -0.94
C GLU A 236 -3.70 0.59 -0.14
N GLN A 237 -2.57 0.21 -0.79
CA GLN A 237 -1.26 0.13 -0.14
C GLN A 237 -0.38 1.38 -0.33
N HIS A 238 -0.71 2.25 -1.28
CA HIS A 238 0.11 3.43 -1.62
C HIS A 238 -0.13 4.57 -0.64
N SER A 239 0.54 4.56 0.52
CA SER A 239 0.34 5.54 1.59
C SER A 239 1.19 6.81 1.48
N LEU A 240 2.27 6.81 0.70
CA LEU A 240 3.22 7.93 0.62
C LEU A 240 2.57 9.30 0.33
N PRO A 241 1.58 9.43 -0.57
CA PRO A 241 0.91 10.71 -0.79
C PRO A 241 0.18 11.23 0.45
N MET A 242 -0.36 10.31 1.28
CA MET A 242 -1.00 10.67 2.55
C MET A 242 0.03 11.01 3.62
N GLU A 243 1.19 10.37 3.62
CA GLU A 243 2.30 10.71 4.51
C GLU A 243 2.86 12.11 4.18
N ALA A 244 2.98 12.45 2.89
CA ALA A 244 3.36 13.78 2.45
C ALA A 244 2.33 14.85 2.88
N LEU A 245 1.04 14.56 2.76
CA LEU A 245 -0.01 15.45 3.24
C LEU A 245 0.03 15.60 4.77
N CYS A 246 0.25 14.51 5.49
CA CYS A 246 0.42 14.51 6.95
C CYS A 246 1.58 15.42 7.39
N ALA A 247 2.75 15.26 6.76
CA ALA A 247 3.92 16.09 7.01
C ALA A 247 3.65 17.57 6.74
N ALA A 248 3.03 17.88 5.59
CA ALA A 248 2.74 19.25 5.17
C ALA A 248 1.69 19.95 6.06
N LEU A 249 0.71 19.24 6.56
CA LEU A 249 -0.28 19.75 7.51
C LEU A 249 0.31 19.90 8.92
N GLY A 250 1.08 18.90 9.36
CA GLY A 250 1.76 18.93 10.66
C GLY A 250 2.76 20.08 10.78
N GLU A 251 3.57 20.34 9.74
CA GLU A 251 4.47 21.50 9.68
C GLU A 251 3.75 22.84 9.96
N ARG A 252 2.46 22.90 9.64
CA ARG A 252 1.59 24.08 9.82
C ARG A 252 0.77 24.06 11.10
N GLY A 253 1.04 23.12 12.01
CA GLY A 253 0.34 23.01 13.29
C GLY A 253 -1.14 22.61 13.19
N LEU A 254 -1.53 21.97 12.08
CA LEU A 254 -2.88 21.45 11.92
C LEU A 254 -2.98 20.07 12.59
N PRO A 255 -4.03 19.82 13.41
CA PRO A 255 -4.20 18.54 14.06
C PRO A 255 -4.58 17.46 13.05
N VAL A 256 -3.70 16.48 12.87
CA VAL A 256 -3.85 15.38 11.92
C VAL A 256 -3.84 14.04 12.63
N ARG A 257 -4.64 13.10 12.12
CA ARG A 257 -4.56 11.69 12.53
C ARG A 257 -4.37 10.84 11.26
N MET A 258 -3.18 10.27 11.11
CA MET A 258 -2.81 9.42 9.97
C MET A 258 -3.01 7.95 10.32
N PHE A 259 -3.80 7.24 9.51
CA PHE A 259 -4.10 5.81 9.70
C PHE A 259 -3.30 4.89 8.76
N GLY A 260 -2.65 5.45 7.75
CA GLY A 260 -1.81 4.68 6.83
C GLY A 260 -2.58 3.90 5.76
N ALA A 261 -1.95 2.80 5.31
CA ALA A 261 -2.44 1.98 4.22
C ALA A 261 -3.61 1.09 4.64
N ALA A 262 -4.48 0.79 3.68
CA ALA A 262 -5.51 -0.26 3.72
C ALA A 262 -6.39 -0.26 4.99
N LEU A 263 -6.81 0.92 5.48
CA LEU A 263 -7.65 1.01 6.68
C LEU A 263 -9.01 0.32 6.43
N PRO A 264 -9.41 -0.67 7.26
CA PRO A 264 -10.71 -1.30 7.13
C PRO A 264 -11.87 -0.31 7.30
N ALA A 265 -12.97 -0.54 6.58
CA ALA A 265 -14.15 0.34 6.61
C ALA A 265 -14.69 0.56 8.02
N ASP A 266 -14.84 -0.50 8.81
CA ASP A 266 -15.37 -0.42 10.17
C ASP A 266 -14.43 0.38 11.08
N ALA A 267 -13.11 0.22 10.92
CA ALA A 267 -12.13 0.99 11.67
C ALA A 267 -12.19 2.49 11.32
N LEU A 268 -12.43 2.82 10.04
CA LEU A 268 -12.63 4.21 9.62
C LEU A 268 -13.90 4.80 10.24
N HIS A 269 -15.04 4.07 10.23
CA HIS A 269 -16.27 4.51 10.87
C HIS A 269 -16.09 4.78 12.36
N GLU A 270 -15.40 3.88 13.07
CA GLU A 270 -15.11 4.07 14.50
C GLU A 270 -14.17 5.26 14.75
N ALA A 271 -13.15 5.45 13.91
CA ALA A 271 -12.25 6.60 14.02
C ALA A 271 -13.02 7.92 13.87
N VAL A 272 -13.94 8.01 12.91
CA VAL A 272 -14.77 9.20 12.68
C VAL A 272 -15.68 9.46 13.87
N ARG A 273 -16.39 8.44 14.39
CA ARG A 273 -17.28 8.59 15.55
C ARG A 273 -16.54 9.04 16.81
N ARG A 274 -15.35 8.49 17.04
CA ARG A 274 -14.54 8.77 18.24
C ARG A 274 -13.86 10.12 18.22
N THR A 275 -13.52 10.64 17.04
CA THR A 275 -12.72 11.86 16.92
C THR A 275 -13.52 13.09 16.50
N GLY A 276 -14.70 12.92 15.90
CA GLY A 276 -15.48 14.01 15.36
C GLY A 276 -14.68 14.92 14.43
N PRO A 277 -14.09 14.39 13.32
CA PRO A 277 -13.09 15.12 12.56
C PRO A 277 -13.72 16.25 11.74
N ARG A 278 -12.97 17.33 11.52
CA ARG A 278 -13.37 18.40 10.60
C ARG A 278 -13.48 17.92 9.16
N ALA A 279 -12.54 17.07 8.74
CA ALA A 279 -12.51 16.49 7.42
C ALA A 279 -11.91 15.07 7.46
N VAL A 280 -12.28 14.25 6.50
CA VAL A 280 -11.72 12.92 6.23
C VAL A 280 -11.17 12.92 4.82
N VAL A 281 -9.88 12.68 4.67
CA VAL A 281 -9.19 12.53 3.38
C VAL A 281 -9.03 11.06 3.09
N LEU A 282 -9.58 10.59 1.97
CA LEU A 282 -9.48 9.21 1.52
C LEU A 282 -8.64 9.12 0.24
N TRP A 283 -7.56 8.36 0.33
CA TRP A 283 -6.68 8.09 -0.81
C TRP A 283 -7.04 6.79 -1.51
N SER A 284 -7.11 6.85 -2.84
CA SER A 284 -7.18 5.67 -3.71
C SER A 284 -6.34 5.89 -4.96
N GLN A 285 -5.36 5.00 -5.18
CA GLN A 285 -4.47 5.02 -6.35
C GLN A 285 -5.13 4.46 -7.60
N SER A 286 -6.03 3.49 -7.44
CA SER A 286 -6.63 2.80 -8.57
C SER A 286 -8.17 2.80 -8.49
N ARG A 287 -8.82 2.68 -9.67
CA ARG A 287 -10.29 2.56 -9.71
C ARG A 287 -10.84 1.32 -9.02
N VAL A 288 -9.98 0.31 -8.81
CA VAL A 288 -10.36 -0.95 -8.15
C VAL A 288 -10.55 -0.74 -6.65
N THR A 289 -9.74 0.14 -6.04
CA THR A 289 -9.82 0.44 -4.61
C THR A 289 -10.78 1.59 -4.29
N ALA A 290 -11.16 2.42 -5.27
CA ALA A 290 -12.07 3.56 -5.06
C ALA A 290 -13.50 3.11 -4.73
N ASP A 291 -13.84 3.10 -3.44
CA ASP A 291 -15.14 2.67 -2.93
C ASP A 291 -16.04 3.88 -2.60
N ARG A 292 -16.97 4.17 -3.51
CA ARG A 292 -17.96 5.26 -3.33
C ARG A 292 -19.04 4.93 -2.29
N ALA A 293 -19.30 3.65 -2.00
CA ALA A 293 -20.25 3.27 -0.97
C ALA A 293 -19.66 3.59 0.40
N LEU A 294 -18.37 3.31 0.61
CA LEU A 294 -17.64 3.73 1.81
C LEU A 294 -17.70 5.25 2.01
N VAL A 295 -17.46 6.04 0.96
CA VAL A 295 -17.53 7.51 1.05
C VAL A 295 -18.92 7.96 1.52
N ARG A 296 -19.99 7.43 0.91
CA ARG A 296 -21.38 7.77 1.31
C ARG A 296 -21.68 7.37 2.75
N SER A 297 -21.24 6.19 3.19
CA SER A 297 -21.50 5.72 4.55
C SER A 297 -20.77 6.55 5.59
N VAL A 298 -19.52 6.95 5.30
CA VAL A 298 -18.75 7.83 6.20
C VAL A 298 -19.32 9.25 6.23
N SER A 299 -19.72 9.81 5.08
CA SER A 299 -20.33 11.15 5.03
C SER A 299 -21.66 11.25 5.79
N GLY A 300 -22.36 10.12 5.97
CA GLY A 300 -23.59 10.04 6.76
C GLY A 300 -23.39 9.95 8.27
N ILE A 301 -22.16 9.88 8.76
CA ILE A 301 -21.90 9.85 10.21
C ILE A 301 -22.10 11.25 10.79
N GLU A 302 -22.92 11.32 11.81
CA GLU A 302 -23.26 12.55 12.52
C GLU A 302 -22.78 12.51 13.97
N TRP A 303 -22.34 13.66 14.50
CA TRP A 303 -22.05 13.87 15.92
C TRP A 303 -22.43 15.27 16.38
N GLY A 304 -22.43 15.50 17.67
CA GLY A 304 -22.80 16.77 18.29
C GLY A 304 -24.18 16.73 19.01
N LEU A 305 -24.56 17.86 19.55
CA LEU A 305 -25.83 18.00 20.29
C LEU A 305 -27.02 17.91 19.33
N ARG A 306 -28.19 17.45 19.85
CA ARG A 306 -29.43 17.46 19.09
C ARG A 306 -29.77 18.89 18.65
N GLY A 307 -29.91 19.08 17.33
CA GLY A 307 -30.18 20.40 16.71
C GLY A 307 -28.93 21.10 16.12
N ALA A 308 -27.71 20.62 16.43
CA ALA A 308 -26.43 21.13 15.88
C ALA A 308 -25.53 19.99 15.45
N ARG A 309 -26.07 19.06 14.65
CA ARG A 309 -25.31 17.91 14.16
C ARG A 309 -24.30 18.34 13.11
N THR A 310 -23.10 17.80 13.23
CA THR A 310 -21.97 18.04 12.33
C THR A 310 -21.64 16.76 11.58
N HIS A 311 -21.23 16.90 10.32
CA HIS A 311 -20.74 15.82 9.47
C HIS A 311 -19.27 16.07 9.10
N PRO A 312 -18.49 15.03 8.80
CA PRO A 312 -17.16 15.23 8.27
C PRO A 312 -17.22 15.73 6.82
N LEU A 313 -16.41 16.70 6.48
CA LEU A 313 -16.19 16.99 5.07
C LEU A 313 -15.35 15.85 4.43
N MET A 314 -15.88 15.26 3.37
CA MET A 314 -15.18 14.18 2.66
C MET A 314 -14.31 14.74 1.54
N LEU A 315 -13.01 14.49 1.62
CA LEU A 315 -12.00 14.90 0.65
C LEU A 315 -11.43 13.66 -0.05
N LEU A 316 -11.53 13.62 -1.37
CA LEU A 316 -11.10 12.47 -2.17
C LEU A 316 -9.78 12.79 -2.87
N ALA A 317 -8.75 12.02 -2.58
CA ALA A 317 -7.40 12.19 -3.11
C ALA A 317 -6.95 10.96 -3.92
N GLY A 318 -6.20 11.19 -4.97
CA GLY A 318 -5.63 10.15 -5.81
C GLY A 318 -6.38 9.87 -7.11
N PRO A 319 -5.70 9.23 -8.09
CA PRO A 319 -6.23 9.01 -9.43
C PRO A 319 -7.36 7.96 -9.50
N GLY A 320 -7.48 7.11 -8.46
CA GLY A 320 -8.51 6.06 -8.40
C GLY A 320 -9.94 6.59 -8.50
N TRP A 321 -10.20 7.77 -8.00
CA TRP A 321 -11.52 8.39 -8.05
C TRP A 321 -11.93 8.88 -9.45
N GLY A 322 -11.04 8.83 -10.47
CA GLY A 322 -11.29 9.21 -11.88
C GLY A 322 -11.36 10.73 -12.09
N ALA A 323 -11.11 11.21 -13.29
CA ALA A 323 -11.13 12.64 -13.61
C ALA A 323 -12.54 13.20 -13.89
N GLY A 324 -13.51 12.39 -14.26
CA GLY A 324 -14.83 12.80 -14.74
C GLY A 324 -16.02 12.01 -14.18
N GLY A 325 -15.81 11.22 -13.15
CA GLY A 325 -16.91 10.45 -12.54
C GLY A 325 -17.83 11.33 -11.71
N ALA A 326 -19.13 10.97 -11.67
CA ALA A 326 -20.11 11.61 -10.78
C ALA A 326 -19.51 11.68 -9.35
N CYS A 327 -19.27 12.89 -8.88
CA CYS A 327 -18.79 13.15 -7.53
C CYS A 327 -19.87 12.65 -6.56
N VAL A 328 -19.50 12.01 -5.48
CA VAL A 328 -20.46 11.74 -4.41
C VAL A 328 -20.89 13.11 -3.89
N PRO A 329 -22.19 13.43 -3.83
CA PRO A 329 -22.65 14.72 -3.32
C PRO A 329 -22.02 15.04 -1.96
N GLY A 330 -21.61 16.29 -1.74
CA GLY A 330 -20.97 16.72 -0.49
C GLY A 330 -19.50 16.29 -0.35
N THR A 331 -18.86 15.83 -1.42
CA THR A 331 -17.41 15.52 -1.42
C THR A 331 -16.63 16.49 -2.30
N GLU A 332 -15.38 16.74 -1.95
CA GLU A 332 -14.46 17.58 -2.72
C GLU A 332 -13.22 16.79 -3.16
N ARG A 333 -12.70 17.07 -4.35
CA ARG A 333 -11.51 16.40 -4.88
C ARG A 333 -10.24 17.22 -4.65
N LEU A 334 -9.20 16.51 -4.23
CA LEU A 334 -7.86 17.05 -4.09
C LEU A 334 -7.03 16.71 -5.34
N HIS A 335 -6.46 17.73 -6.00
CA HIS A 335 -5.73 17.55 -7.26
C HIS A 335 -4.21 17.57 -7.10
N GLY A 336 -3.69 18.06 -5.97
CA GLY A 336 -2.26 18.14 -5.66
C GLY A 336 -2.04 18.46 -4.20
N LEU A 337 -0.83 18.28 -3.71
CA LEU A 337 -0.51 18.47 -2.30
C LEU A 337 -0.70 19.93 -1.87
N ARG A 338 -0.19 20.87 -2.68
CA ARG A 338 -0.30 22.32 -2.43
C ARG A 338 -1.76 22.77 -2.29
N SER A 339 -2.61 22.39 -3.25
CA SER A 339 -4.03 22.72 -3.22
C SER A 339 -4.77 22.05 -2.08
N ALA A 340 -4.43 20.79 -1.75
CA ALA A 340 -4.97 20.08 -0.61
C ALA A 340 -4.67 20.79 0.72
N VAL A 341 -3.42 21.18 0.93
CA VAL A 341 -3.02 21.95 2.12
C VAL A 341 -3.74 23.29 2.21
N ALA A 342 -3.85 24.03 1.10
CA ALA A 342 -4.54 25.31 1.07
C ALA A 342 -6.02 25.17 1.45
N LEU A 343 -6.72 24.19 0.85
CA LEU A 343 -8.11 23.90 1.15
C LEU A 343 -8.31 23.51 2.62
N ILE A 344 -7.54 22.55 3.12
CA ILE A 344 -7.69 22.07 4.50
C ILE A 344 -7.41 23.22 5.50
N ARG A 345 -6.44 24.07 5.22
CA ARG A 345 -6.20 25.28 6.03
C ARG A 345 -7.42 26.21 6.07
N SER A 346 -8.03 26.51 4.93
CA SER A 346 -9.21 27.39 4.88
C SER A 346 -10.38 26.80 5.68
N LEU A 347 -10.60 25.48 5.58
CA LEU A 347 -11.63 24.77 6.33
C LEU A 347 -11.42 24.83 7.85
N THR A 348 -10.15 24.72 8.28
CA THR A 348 -9.81 24.76 9.72
C THR A 348 -9.77 26.17 10.29
N ALA A 349 -9.56 27.21 9.47
CA ALA A 349 -9.60 28.61 9.88
C ALA A 349 -11.04 29.13 10.02
N ALA A 350 -11.99 28.63 9.23
CA ALA A 350 -13.37 29.06 9.22
C ALA A 350 -14.25 28.50 10.37
N ALA A 351 -13.72 27.63 11.24
CA ALA A 351 -14.46 27.15 12.40
C ALA A 351 -14.47 28.21 13.51
N PRO A 352 -15.63 28.64 14.04
CA PRO A 352 -15.67 29.46 15.23
C PRO A 352 -14.99 28.67 16.37
N ALA A 353 -14.13 29.35 17.13
CA ALA A 353 -13.55 28.79 18.35
C ALA A 353 -14.72 28.33 19.24
N ALA A 354 -14.72 27.05 19.62
CA ALA A 354 -15.67 26.56 20.63
C ALA A 354 -15.44 27.42 21.88
N THR A 355 -16.44 28.22 22.25
CA THR A 355 -16.44 28.97 23.50
C THR A 355 -16.24 27.95 24.61
N PRO A 356 -15.23 28.10 25.50
CA PRO A 356 -15.08 27.21 26.63
C PRO A 356 -16.37 27.30 27.45
N ALA A 357 -17.09 26.18 27.62
CA ALA A 357 -18.22 26.10 28.52
C ALA A 357 -17.73 26.55 29.89
N ASP A 358 -18.37 27.60 30.41
CA ASP A 358 -18.19 28.10 31.76
C ASP A 358 -18.12 26.93 32.74
N SER A 359 -16.98 26.76 33.37
CA SER A 359 -16.82 25.81 34.47
C SER A 359 -17.68 26.33 35.62
N PRO A 360 -18.69 25.56 36.10
CA PRO A 360 -19.47 26.02 37.25
C PRO A 360 -18.48 26.14 38.44
N ALA A 361 -18.43 27.37 38.96
CA ALA A 361 -17.72 27.74 40.17
C ALA A 361 -17.94 26.69 41.27
N ARG A 362 -16.85 26.13 41.82
CA ARG A 362 -16.89 25.39 43.06
C ARG A 362 -17.49 26.27 44.11
N ALA A 363 -18.78 26.01 44.45
CA ALA A 363 -19.38 26.54 45.66
C ALA A 363 -18.63 25.94 46.85
N ALA A 364 -18.04 26.85 47.61
CA ALA A 364 -17.38 26.57 48.88
C ALA A 364 -18.40 25.94 49.87
N TYR A 365 -18.12 24.75 50.33
CA TYR A 365 -18.65 24.30 51.61
C TYR A 365 -17.66 24.77 52.69
N GLY A 366 -18.03 25.86 53.36
CA GLY A 366 -17.58 26.25 54.69
C GLY A 366 -18.72 26.03 55.64
N SER A 367 -18.46 25.24 56.62
CA SER A 367 -18.92 25.24 58.01
C SER A 367 -18.96 23.83 58.57
#